data_09f5e99489e07d53c39affe4a2e4eac2
#
_entry.id   09f5e99489e07d53c39affe4a2e4eac2
#
_cell.length_a   1.000
_cell.length_b   1.000
_cell.length_c   1.000
_cell.angle_alpha   90.00
_cell.angle_beta   90.00
_cell.angle_gamma   90.00
#
_symmetry.space_group_name_H-M   'P 1'
#
loop_
_entity.id
_entity.type
_entity.pdbx_description
1 polymer ?
#
loop_
_entity_poly.entity_id
_entity_poly.type
_entity_poly.pdbx_seq_one_letter_code
_entity_poly.pdbx_strand_id
1 'polypeptide(L)'
;MVDWVEAMKTKLTPPWGTSDSQSHGISRRTALKLAMGMAGVTAAGAATPAVAAAPGKDPRRAATKRYKMKKSINLWAFPYPDRMNLRECLQLAKDAGFEGIELNYDLESDLSPKSKTKEFTAIRKMADKIGIAISGLCSFLFWPYPLTSNDPKERARGMELAGLMTQAAHDLGTDNLLVVPGAVHMPWREDHDPTPNDICDKRARAAIGKLLPKAEKLNVHLNIENIFFNGYLMTPQEMIDFVDSFDSAHVQVHFDTGNIMLFQFPEHWIRQLGKRIRNVHLKEFTKKGTDHSLESFRPLLDGTTNWPAVIDAFETTGYDGYLTFEYFHPYPHYPEALIHQTSDSLDRMLGRLA
;
A
#
# COMPACT_ATOMS: atom_id res chain seq x y z
N MET A 1 8.73 -15.55 -6.22
CA MET A 1 8.16 -14.19 -6.11
C MET A 1 8.57 -13.29 -7.26
N VAL A 2 9.86 -13.22 -7.62
CA VAL A 2 10.37 -12.43 -8.76
C VAL A 2 9.67 -12.76 -10.07
N ASP A 3 9.46 -14.04 -10.37
CA ASP A 3 8.81 -14.47 -11.61
C ASP A 3 7.33 -14.08 -11.71
N TRP A 4 6.62 -13.98 -10.60
CA TRP A 4 5.22 -13.56 -10.58
C TRP A 4 5.04 -12.05 -10.75
N VAL A 5 5.91 -11.27 -10.13
CA VAL A 5 5.93 -9.80 -10.30
C VAL A 5 6.32 -9.45 -11.74
N GLU A 6 7.27 -10.16 -12.35
CA GLU A 6 7.62 -10.01 -13.75
C GLU A 6 6.48 -10.45 -14.69
N ALA A 7 5.79 -11.55 -14.39
CA ALA A 7 4.61 -11.98 -15.15
C ALA A 7 3.46 -10.95 -15.10
N MET A 8 3.27 -10.27 -13.96
CA MET A 8 2.33 -9.15 -13.85
C MET A 8 2.72 -7.97 -14.72
N LYS A 9 4.02 -7.65 -14.84
CA LYS A 9 4.52 -6.52 -15.63
C LYS A 9 4.34 -6.70 -17.13
N THR A 10 4.54 -7.92 -17.64
CA THR A 10 4.59 -8.17 -19.09
C THR A 10 3.23 -8.38 -19.76
N LYS A 11 2.16 -8.67 -19.03
CA LYS A 11 0.86 -9.07 -19.59
C LYS A 11 -0.30 -8.08 -19.41
N LEU A 12 -0.06 -6.90 -18.83
CA LEU A 12 -1.09 -5.89 -18.62
C LEU A 12 -1.09 -4.77 -19.69
N THR A 13 -0.85 -5.10 -20.94
CA THR A 13 -1.16 -4.17 -22.05
C THR A 13 -2.67 -4.24 -22.33
N PRO A 14 -3.39 -3.11 -22.32
CA PRO A 14 -4.81 -3.10 -22.64
C PRO A 14 -5.04 -3.51 -24.10
N PRO A 15 -6.16 -4.19 -24.43
CA PRO A 15 -6.47 -4.70 -25.75
C PRO A 15 -6.86 -3.62 -26.80
N TRP A 16 -6.77 -2.35 -26.45
CA TRP A 16 -7.07 -1.24 -27.37
C TRP A 16 -5.79 -0.76 -28.02
N GLY A 17 -5.67 -1.08 -29.30
CA GLY A 17 -4.53 -0.66 -30.13
C GLY A 17 -4.26 0.85 -30.07
N THR A 18 -3.00 1.21 -30.08
CA THR A 18 -2.51 2.59 -30.20
C THR A 18 -2.98 3.20 -31.53
N SER A 19 -3.92 4.14 -31.45
CA SER A 19 -4.17 5.04 -32.60
C SER A 19 -3.09 6.11 -32.59
N ASP A 20 -2.29 6.19 -33.65
CA ASP A 20 -1.36 7.28 -33.91
C ASP A 20 -2.12 8.62 -33.93
N SER A 21 -2.04 9.37 -32.86
CA SER A 21 -2.45 10.78 -32.84
C SER A 21 -1.23 11.64 -33.04
N GLN A 22 -1.07 12.21 -34.24
CA GLN A 22 -0.10 13.27 -34.51
C GLN A 22 -0.44 14.49 -33.64
N SER A 23 0.32 14.68 -32.57
CA SER A 23 0.28 15.89 -31.76
C SER A 23 1.08 17.00 -32.45
N HIS A 24 0.40 18.06 -32.87
CA HIS A 24 1.06 19.31 -33.29
C HIS A 24 1.60 20.02 -32.05
N GLY A 25 2.79 19.65 -31.63
CA GLY A 25 3.52 20.28 -30.54
C GLY A 25 4.24 21.56 -30.99
N ILE A 26 4.03 22.66 -30.29
CA ILE A 26 4.80 23.89 -30.46
C ILE A 26 6.27 23.61 -30.14
N SER A 27 7.15 23.86 -31.08
CA SER A 27 8.59 23.58 -30.96
C SER A 27 9.23 24.36 -29.81
N ARG A 28 10.13 23.72 -29.05
CA ARG A 28 10.91 24.34 -27.95
C ARG A 28 11.67 25.61 -28.37
N ARG A 29 11.95 25.80 -29.66
CA ARG A 29 12.57 27.02 -30.18
C ARG A 29 11.65 28.22 -30.22
N THR A 30 10.33 28.03 -30.30
CA THR A 30 9.35 29.14 -30.31
C THR A 30 9.09 29.65 -28.90
N ALA A 31 9.15 28.78 -27.87
CA ALA A 31 9.01 29.17 -26.48
C ALA A 31 10.20 30.00 -25.94
N LEU A 32 11.42 29.76 -26.45
CA LEU A 32 12.60 30.50 -26.02
C LEU A 32 12.69 31.91 -26.60
N LYS A 33 12.03 32.22 -27.72
CA LYS A 33 12.05 33.56 -28.33
C LYS A 33 11.11 34.58 -27.68
N LEU A 34 10.16 34.14 -26.90
CA LEU A 34 9.23 34.99 -26.16
C LEU A 34 9.76 35.44 -24.78
N ALA A 35 10.85 34.83 -24.29
CA ALA A 35 11.44 35.15 -22.98
C ALA A 35 12.62 36.15 -23.01
N MET A 36 13.03 36.64 -24.18
CA MET A 36 14.22 37.52 -24.31
C MET A 36 13.91 38.99 -24.59
N GLY A 37 12.72 39.45 -24.33
CA GLY A 37 12.32 40.80 -24.65
C GLY A 37 11.96 41.70 -23.45
N MET A 38 12.78 41.76 -22.40
CA MET A 38 12.79 42.85 -21.41
C MET A 38 13.98 42.72 -20.45
N ALA A 39 15.09 43.29 -20.79
CA ALA A 39 16.13 43.58 -19.82
C ALA A 39 16.92 44.81 -20.27
N GLY A 40 16.72 45.87 -19.57
CA GLY A 40 17.49 47.09 -19.78
C GLY A 40 17.05 48.17 -18.81
N VAL A 41 17.54 48.17 -17.58
CA VAL A 41 17.87 49.40 -16.81
C VAL A 41 18.90 49.00 -15.76
N THR A 42 20.13 49.52 -15.91
CA THR A 42 21.21 49.47 -14.93
C THR A 42 21.01 50.52 -13.88
N ALA A 43 20.96 50.13 -12.59
CA ALA A 43 21.19 51.01 -11.47
C ALA A 43 22.31 50.42 -10.61
N ALA A 44 23.46 51.11 -10.58
CA ALA A 44 24.56 50.80 -9.67
C ALA A 44 24.17 51.26 -8.26
N GLY A 45 23.92 50.33 -7.38
CA GLY A 45 23.70 50.56 -5.95
C GLY A 45 24.70 49.73 -5.14
N ALA A 46 25.42 50.40 -4.21
CA ALA A 46 26.43 49.79 -3.36
C ALA A 46 25.88 48.56 -2.58
N ALA A 47 26.52 47.43 -2.76
CA ALA A 47 26.19 46.21 -2.03
C ALA A 47 26.73 46.31 -0.59
N THR A 48 25.85 46.49 0.36
CA THR A 48 26.12 46.12 1.76
C THR A 48 26.18 44.58 1.86
N PRO A 49 27.13 43.99 2.59
CA PRO A 49 27.16 42.58 2.77
C PRO A 49 25.89 42.14 3.52
N ALA A 50 25.01 41.44 2.80
CA ALA A 50 23.86 40.78 3.43
C ALA A 50 24.39 39.73 4.38
N VAL A 51 24.24 39.94 5.69
CA VAL A 51 24.33 38.91 6.68
C VAL A 51 23.29 37.85 6.26
N ALA A 52 23.77 36.66 5.87
CA ALA A 52 22.88 35.54 5.55
C ALA A 52 22.02 35.28 6.78
N ALA A 53 20.76 35.70 6.72
CA ALA A 53 19.78 35.30 7.72
C ALA A 53 19.77 33.78 7.76
N ALA A 54 19.83 33.19 8.97
CA ALA A 54 19.62 31.76 9.15
C ALA A 54 18.37 31.35 8.35
N PRO A 55 18.41 30.22 7.62
CA PRO A 55 17.30 29.82 6.77
C PRO A 55 16.04 29.79 7.62
N GLY A 56 15.19 30.76 7.46
CA GLY A 56 13.87 30.82 8.11
C GLY A 56 13.11 29.58 7.70
N LYS A 57 12.40 28.95 8.63
CA LYS A 57 11.52 27.80 8.33
C LYS A 57 10.61 28.20 7.17
N ASP A 58 10.69 27.48 6.05
CA ASP A 58 9.80 27.72 4.91
C ASP A 58 8.36 27.40 5.35
N PRO A 59 7.46 28.41 5.42
CA PRO A 59 6.08 28.18 5.89
C PRO A 59 5.31 27.19 5.02
N ARG A 60 5.77 26.92 3.79
CA ARG A 60 5.20 25.90 2.90
C ARG A 60 5.59 24.48 3.30
N ARG A 61 6.62 24.34 4.16
CA ARG A 61 7.09 23.04 4.70
C ARG A 61 6.48 22.71 6.06
N ALA A 62 5.91 23.69 6.74
CA ALA A 62 5.26 23.48 8.02
C ALA A 62 3.79 23.13 7.79
N ALA A 63 3.40 21.89 7.98
CA ALA A 63 1.99 21.58 8.12
C ALA A 63 1.48 22.28 9.39
N THR A 64 0.39 23.02 9.27
CA THR A 64 -0.25 23.74 10.38
C THR A 64 -0.93 22.80 11.38
N LYS A 65 -1.10 21.53 11.01
CA LYS A 65 -1.79 20.50 11.79
C LYS A 65 -0.90 19.27 11.91
N ARG A 66 -0.83 18.66 13.10
CA ARG A 66 -0.20 17.35 13.32
C ARG A 66 -1.27 16.28 13.44
N TYR A 67 -1.04 15.18 12.75
CA TYR A 67 -1.95 14.02 12.74
C TYR A 67 -1.41 12.89 13.63
N LYS A 68 -2.31 12.08 14.19
CA LYS A 68 -1.96 11.03 15.17
C LYS A 68 -1.59 9.69 14.53
N MET A 69 -1.94 9.48 13.25
CA MET A 69 -1.66 8.24 12.54
C MET A 69 -0.18 7.89 12.58
N LYS A 70 0.13 6.60 12.61
CA LYS A 70 1.48 6.06 12.76
C LYS A 70 2.08 5.73 11.42
N LYS A 71 3.40 5.94 11.27
CA LYS A 71 4.13 5.56 10.06
C LYS A 71 4.47 4.07 10.07
N SER A 72 4.15 3.37 8.98
CA SER A 72 4.56 2.00 8.76
C SER A 72 5.00 1.77 7.31
N ILE A 73 5.71 0.68 7.06
CA ILE A 73 6.19 0.30 5.74
C ILE A 73 6.04 -1.20 5.55
N ASN A 74 5.66 -1.62 4.35
CA ASN A 74 5.56 -3.02 4.00
C ASN A 74 6.92 -3.60 3.60
N LEU A 75 7.18 -4.85 3.93
CA LEU A 75 8.45 -5.54 3.68
C LEU A 75 8.77 -5.66 2.18
N TRP A 76 7.79 -5.60 1.25
CA TRP A 76 8.06 -5.61 -0.19
C TRP A 76 8.82 -4.37 -0.69
N ALA A 77 8.85 -3.29 0.08
CA ALA A 77 9.65 -2.11 -0.27
C ALA A 77 11.17 -2.33 -0.09
N PHE A 78 11.57 -3.41 0.57
CA PHE A 78 12.97 -3.77 0.82
C PHE A 78 13.44 -4.82 -0.17
N PRO A 79 14.76 -4.92 -0.45
CA PRO A 79 15.34 -5.98 -1.26
C PRO A 79 15.49 -7.30 -0.47
N TYR A 80 14.42 -7.69 0.20
CA TYR A 80 14.31 -8.89 1.02
C TYR A 80 13.78 -10.07 0.16
N PRO A 81 14.27 -11.30 0.33
CA PRO A 81 15.42 -11.69 1.18
C PRO A 81 16.78 -11.60 0.47
N ASP A 82 16.84 -11.23 -0.80
CA ASP A 82 17.98 -11.44 -1.69
C ASP A 82 19.24 -10.66 -1.29
N ARG A 83 19.08 -9.42 -0.82
CA ARG A 83 20.20 -8.53 -0.47
C ARG A 83 20.14 -8.01 0.96
N MET A 84 19.06 -8.29 1.67
CA MET A 84 18.83 -7.81 3.02
C MET A 84 18.02 -8.87 3.79
N ASN A 85 18.51 -9.30 4.95
CA ASN A 85 17.78 -10.23 5.80
C ASN A 85 16.72 -9.49 6.62
N LEU A 86 15.80 -10.24 7.26
CA LEU A 86 14.68 -9.67 8.00
C LEU A 86 15.12 -8.70 9.12
N ARG A 87 16.21 -9.03 9.86
CA ARG A 87 16.73 -8.15 10.92
C ARG A 87 17.20 -6.82 10.36
N GLU A 88 17.90 -6.83 9.23
CA GLU A 88 18.38 -5.62 8.55
C GLU A 88 17.22 -4.76 8.09
N CYS A 89 16.16 -5.38 7.54
CA CYS A 89 14.93 -4.65 7.15
C CYS A 89 14.25 -3.97 8.35
N LEU A 90 14.09 -4.71 9.46
CA LEU A 90 13.53 -4.16 10.71
C LEU A 90 14.36 -2.99 11.24
N GLN A 91 15.69 -3.14 11.26
CA GLN A 91 16.59 -2.10 11.74
C GLN A 91 16.53 -0.87 10.83
N LEU A 92 16.62 -1.05 9.51
CA LEU A 92 16.54 0.07 8.55
C LEU A 92 15.20 0.81 8.65
N ALA A 93 14.08 0.10 8.78
CA ALA A 93 12.78 0.73 9.00
C ALA A 93 12.80 1.59 10.28
N LYS A 94 13.35 1.06 11.38
CA LYS A 94 13.49 1.80 12.63
C LYS A 94 14.38 3.04 12.48
N ASP A 95 15.55 2.88 11.86
CA ASP A 95 16.53 3.97 11.68
C ASP A 95 16.00 5.07 10.76
N ALA A 96 15.15 4.71 9.77
CA ALA A 96 14.45 5.65 8.93
C ALA A 96 13.29 6.37 9.66
N GLY A 97 12.95 5.97 10.89
CA GLY A 97 11.92 6.63 11.71
C GLY A 97 10.51 6.07 11.55
N PHE A 98 10.34 4.85 11.04
CA PHE A 98 9.05 4.18 11.06
C PHE A 98 8.70 3.70 12.48
N GLU A 99 7.40 3.71 12.80
CA GLU A 99 6.84 3.22 14.07
C GLU A 99 6.43 1.76 13.95
N GLY A 100 6.16 1.29 12.71
CA GLY A 100 5.79 -0.08 12.42
C GLY A 100 6.34 -0.59 11.09
N ILE A 101 6.33 -1.91 10.95
CA ILE A 101 6.61 -2.61 9.70
C ILE A 101 5.55 -3.71 9.53
N GLU A 102 5.03 -3.84 8.32
CA GLU A 102 4.14 -4.94 7.95
C GLU A 102 4.97 -6.04 7.30
N LEU A 103 4.77 -7.27 7.78
CA LEU A 103 5.53 -8.43 7.33
C LEU A 103 4.77 -9.22 6.26
N ASN A 104 5.53 -9.96 5.46
CA ASN A 104 4.99 -10.75 4.36
C ASN A 104 5.12 -12.25 4.66
N TYR A 105 4.00 -12.98 4.55
CA TYR A 105 3.96 -14.43 4.66
C TYR A 105 4.03 -15.06 3.27
N ASP A 106 4.95 -16.03 3.08
CA ASP A 106 5.17 -16.69 1.80
C ASP A 106 5.44 -18.19 1.99
N LEU A 107 5.56 -18.97 0.92
CA LEU A 107 5.84 -20.40 1.01
C LEU A 107 7.28 -20.71 1.45
N GLU A 108 8.24 -19.85 1.09
CA GLU A 108 9.68 -20.11 1.22
C GLU A 108 10.45 -18.94 1.88
N SER A 109 9.82 -18.27 2.85
CA SER A 109 10.47 -17.18 3.59
C SER A 109 10.61 -17.49 5.08
N ASP A 110 11.17 -16.55 5.86
CA ASP A 110 11.21 -16.63 7.33
C ASP A 110 9.81 -16.77 7.95
N LEU A 111 8.77 -16.26 7.25
CA LEU A 111 7.38 -16.36 7.64
C LEU A 111 6.65 -17.26 6.63
N SER A 112 6.55 -18.53 6.93
CA SER A 112 6.04 -19.53 5.98
C SER A 112 5.29 -20.66 6.69
N PRO A 113 4.62 -21.56 5.94
CA PRO A 113 4.00 -22.78 6.50
C PRO A 113 4.99 -23.71 7.22
N LYS A 114 6.28 -23.54 6.97
CA LYS A 114 7.36 -24.31 7.63
C LYS A 114 7.69 -23.74 9.02
N SER A 115 7.39 -22.47 9.26
CA SER A 115 7.63 -21.75 10.52
C SER A 115 6.54 -22.07 11.54
N LYS A 116 6.89 -22.11 12.81
CA LYS A 116 6.02 -22.43 13.94
C LYS A 116 5.99 -21.27 14.92
N THR A 117 5.16 -21.34 15.95
CA THR A 117 5.05 -20.33 17.02
C THR A 117 6.40 -19.87 17.57
N LYS A 118 7.38 -20.78 17.71
CA LYS A 118 8.71 -20.44 18.22
C LYS A 118 9.45 -19.45 17.30
N GLU A 119 9.40 -19.67 15.99
CA GLU A 119 10.05 -18.81 15.00
C GLU A 119 9.36 -17.45 14.95
N PHE A 120 8.02 -17.41 14.90
CA PHE A 120 7.25 -16.15 14.92
C PHE A 120 7.48 -15.36 16.21
N THR A 121 7.50 -16.03 17.37
CA THR A 121 7.81 -15.39 18.65
C THR A 121 9.25 -14.85 18.69
N ALA A 122 10.21 -15.51 18.03
CA ALA A 122 11.57 -15.01 17.92
C ALA A 122 11.65 -13.74 17.06
N ILE A 123 10.90 -13.67 15.96
CA ILE A 123 10.76 -12.47 15.12
C ILE A 123 10.12 -11.33 15.93
N ARG A 124 9.04 -11.58 16.66
CA ARG A 124 8.44 -10.60 17.57
C ARG A 124 9.46 -10.03 18.56
N LYS A 125 10.17 -10.90 19.28
CA LYS A 125 11.22 -10.47 20.25
C LYS A 125 12.34 -9.68 19.59
N MET A 126 12.67 -10.00 18.35
CA MET A 126 13.65 -9.23 17.57
C MET A 126 13.14 -7.82 17.25
N ALA A 127 11.88 -7.68 16.81
CA ALA A 127 11.25 -6.40 16.56
C ALA A 127 11.13 -5.57 17.85
N ASP A 128 10.71 -6.18 18.97
CA ASP A 128 10.64 -5.55 20.29
C ASP A 128 12.00 -5.01 20.73
N LYS A 129 13.10 -5.79 20.54
CA LYS A 129 14.46 -5.38 20.89
C LYS A 129 14.95 -4.21 20.03
N ILE A 130 14.56 -4.15 18.75
CA ILE A 130 14.85 -3.04 17.83
C ILE A 130 14.00 -1.83 18.18
N GLY A 131 12.83 -2.02 18.78
CA GLY A 131 11.89 -0.97 19.13
C GLY A 131 11.02 -0.55 17.95
N ILE A 132 10.62 -1.50 17.09
CA ILE A 132 9.68 -1.30 15.99
C ILE A 132 8.49 -2.26 16.16
N ALA A 133 7.27 -1.78 15.96
CA ALA A 133 6.08 -2.62 16.03
C ALA A 133 5.90 -3.45 14.73
N ILE A 134 5.31 -4.63 14.84
CA ILE A 134 4.77 -5.36 13.69
C ILE A 134 3.34 -4.86 13.46
N SER A 135 3.14 -4.02 12.45
CA SER A 135 1.87 -3.33 12.20
C SER A 135 0.80 -4.21 11.55
N GLY A 136 1.22 -5.29 10.90
CA GLY A 136 0.32 -6.22 10.22
C GLY A 136 1.07 -7.37 9.58
N LEU A 137 0.29 -8.30 9.07
CA LEU A 137 0.75 -9.41 8.24
C LEU A 137 -0.07 -9.43 6.95
N CYS A 138 0.59 -9.56 5.81
CA CYS A 138 -0.04 -9.71 4.50
C CYS A 138 0.58 -10.85 3.71
N SER A 139 0.03 -11.20 2.55
CA SER A 139 0.55 -12.28 1.73
C SER A 139 0.12 -12.18 0.28
N PHE A 140 1.03 -12.49 -0.64
CA PHE A 140 0.72 -12.73 -2.05
C PHE A 140 0.00 -14.06 -2.30
N LEU A 141 -0.04 -14.97 -1.31
CA LEU A 141 -0.57 -16.32 -1.48
C LEU A 141 -2.07 -16.40 -1.77
N PHE A 142 -2.80 -15.32 -1.53
CA PHE A 142 -4.20 -15.20 -1.95
C PHE A 142 -4.38 -15.14 -3.48
N TRP A 143 -3.32 -14.87 -4.24
CA TRP A 143 -3.37 -14.83 -5.71
C TRP A 143 -3.22 -16.21 -6.36
N PRO A 144 -2.21 -17.05 -6.01
CA PRO A 144 -2.14 -18.43 -6.51
C PRO A 144 -3.20 -19.35 -5.86
N TYR A 145 -3.71 -19.01 -4.67
CA TYR A 145 -4.71 -19.79 -3.94
C TYR A 145 -5.93 -18.96 -3.53
N PRO A 146 -6.69 -18.42 -4.51
CA PRO A 146 -7.80 -17.51 -4.20
C PRO A 146 -8.91 -18.24 -3.44
N LEU A 147 -9.47 -17.58 -2.44
CA LEU A 147 -10.63 -18.08 -1.69
C LEU A 147 -11.88 -18.25 -2.58
N THR A 148 -11.88 -17.64 -3.76
CA THR A 148 -12.98 -17.61 -4.72
C THR A 148 -12.72 -18.42 -5.98
N SER A 149 -11.54 -19.04 -6.15
CA SER A 149 -11.17 -19.83 -7.34
C SER A 149 -12.24 -20.85 -7.76
N ASN A 150 -12.35 -21.12 -9.07
CA ASN A 150 -13.17 -22.20 -9.59
C ASN A 150 -12.60 -23.58 -9.22
N ASP A 151 -11.27 -23.71 -9.02
CA ASP A 151 -10.66 -24.95 -8.52
C ASP A 151 -10.89 -25.12 -7.00
N PRO A 152 -11.57 -26.18 -6.56
CA PRO A 152 -11.75 -26.48 -5.14
C PRO A 152 -10.44 -26.77 -4.39
N LYS A 153 -9.39 -27.24 -5.08
CA LYS A 153 -8.08 -27.50 -4.45
C LYS A 153 -7.37 -26.19 -4.12
N GLU A 154 -7.41 -25.21 -5.03
CA GLU A 154 -6.88 -23.89 -4.76
C GLU A 154 -7.60 -23.23 -3.57
N ARG A 155 -8.94 -23.29 -3.55
CA ARG A 155 -9.72 -22.76 -2.41
C ARG A 155 -9.37 -23.46 -1.09
N ALA A 156 -9.21 -24.78 -1.09
CA ALA A 156 -8.84 -25.53 0.10
C ALA A 156 -7.45 -25.13 0.60
N ARG A 157 -6.48 -24.98 -0.31
CA ARG A 157 -5.13 -24.52 0.04
C ARG A 157 -5.13 -23.07 0.54
N GLY A 158 -5.90 -22.18 -0.09
CA GLY A 158 -6.07 -20.79 0.36
C GLY A 158 -6.63 -20.72 1.78
N MET A 159 -7.64 -21.54 2.09
CA MET A 159 -8.22 -21.63 3.44
C MET A 159 -7.21 -22.14 4.48
N GLU A 160 -6.43 -23.16 4.14
CA GLU A 160 -5.36 -23.67 5.01
C GLU A 160 -4.34 -22.58 5.31
N LEU A 161 -3.84 -21.91 4.27
CA LEU A 161 -2.86 -20.84 4.38
C LEU A 161 -3.40 -19.64 5.18
N ALA A 162 -4.63 -19.21 4.93
CA ALA A 162 -5.28 -18.15 5.70
C ALA A 162 -5.39 -18.51 7.19
N GLY A 163 -5.71 -19.77 7.50
CA GLY A 163 -5.71 -20.28 8.87
C GLY A 163 -4.32 -20.28 9.51
N LEU A 164 -3.25 -20.59 8.77
CA LEU A 164 -1.86 -20.52 9.25
C LEU A 164 -1.43 -19.06 9.44
N MET A 165 -1.76 -18.16 8.52
CA MET A 165 -1.48 -16.73 8.64
C MET A 165 -2.20 -16.08 9.85
N THR A 166 -3.43 -16.51 10.15
CA THR A 166 -4.14 -16.05 11.36
C THR A 166 -3.37 -16.42 12.64
N GLN A 167 -2.83 -17.65 12.71
CA GLN A 167 -1.98 -18.05 13.83
C GLN A 167 -0.66 -17.27 13.85
N ALA A 168 -0.03 -17.11 12.69
CA ALA A 168 1.23 -16.38 12.57
C ALA A 168 1.09 -14.91 13.02
N ALA A 169 0.00 -14.22 12.64
CA ALA A 169 -0.27 -12.84 13.08
C ALA A 169 -0.34 -12.75 14.61
N HIS A 170 -1.09 -13.65 15.25
CA HIS A 170 -1.17 -13.73 16.71
C HIS A 170 0.21 -13.93 17.35
N ASP A 171 0.99 -14.90 16.86
CA ASP A 171 2.30 -15.26 17.42
C ASP A 171 3.35 -14.14 17.20
N LEU A 172 3.24 -13.40 16.10
CA LEU A 172 4.02 -12.19 15.81
C LEU A 172 3.64 -11.00 16.70
N GLY A 173 2.48 -11.07 17.36
CA GLY A 173 1.99 -10.01 18.23
C GLY A 173 1.31 -8.86 17.50
N THR A 174 0.89 -9.06 16.25
CA THR A 174 -0.01 -8.17 15.55
C THR A 174 -1.44 -8.73 15.53
N ASP A 175 -2.43 -7.85 15.57
CA ASP A 175 -3.84 -8.20 15.44
C ASP A 175 -4.38 -7.92 14.02
N ASN A 176 -3.53 -7.53 13.08
CA ASN A 176 -3.91 -7.17 11.72
C ASN A 176 -3.44 -8.23 10.71
N LEU A 177 -4.39 -8.94 10.11
CA LEU A 177 -4.16 -9.82 8.96
C LEU A 177 -4.89 -9.26 7.75
N LEU A 178 -4.14 -8.87 6.70
CA LEU A 178 -4.73 -8.53 5.41
C LEU A 178 -5.26 -9.80 4.74
N VAL A 179 -6.49 -9.73 4.24
CA VAL A 179 -7.14 -10.80 3.48
C VAL A 179 -7.64 -10.25 2.15
N VAL A 180 -7.10 -10.77 1.05
CA VAL A 180 -7.67 -10.53 -0.28
C VAL A 180 -8.96 -11.36 -0.39
N PRO A 181 -10.13 -10.73 -0.57
CA PRO A 181 -11.41 -11.45 -0.52
C PRO A 181 -11.60 -12.37 -1.74
N GLY A 182 -10.91 -12.09 -2.84
CA GLY A 182 -10.95 -12.84 -4.09
C GLY A 182 -10.95 -11.90 -5.30
N ALA A 183 -10.83 -12.49 -6.48
CA ALA A 183 -10.80 -11.78 -7.76
C ALA A 183 -11.76 -12.40 -8.77
N VAL A 184 -12.37 -11.57 -9.62
CA VAL A 184 -13.18 -12.02 -10.75
C VAL A 184 -12.29 -12.63 -11.81
N HIS A 185 -11.15 -12.02 -12.07
CA HIS A 185 -10.19 -12.47 -13.06
C HIS A 185 -8.76 -12.10 -12.67
N MET A 186 -7.81 -12.94 -13.07
CA MET A 186 -6.37 -12.70 -12.90
C MET A 186 -5.71 -12.71 -14.27
N PRO A 187 -5.57 -11.54 -14.94
CA PRO A 187 -5.12 -11.46 -16.33
C PRO A 187 -3.67 -11.94 -16.55
N TRP A 188 -2.88 -12.04 -15.48
CA TRP A 188 -1.51 -12.59 -15.51
C TRP A 188 -1.45 -14.12 -15.42
N ARG A 189 -2.58 -14.80 -15.14
CA ARG A 189 -2.72 -16.26 -15.13
C ARG A 189 -3.47 -16.72 -16.37
N GLU A 190 -2.80 -17.44 -17.27
CA GLU A 190 -3.42 -17.98 -18.50
C GLU A 190 -4.45 -19.05 -18.21
N ASP A 191 -4.28 -19.78 -17.12
CA ASP A 191 -5.14 -20.88 -16.65
C ASP A 191 -6.28 -20.42 -15.74
N HIS A 192 -6.41 -19.11 -15.48
CA HIS A 192 -7.45 -18.60 -14.61
C HIS A 192 -8.76 -18.38 -15.35
N ASP A 193 -9.73 -19.23 -15.03
CA ASP A 193 -11.09 -19.11 -15.51
C ASP A 193 -11.86 -18.07 -14.70
N PRO A 194 -12.46 -17.03 -15.33
CA PRO A 194 -13.14 -15.95 -14.61
C PRO A 194 -14.26 -16.47 -13.72
N THR A 195 -14.37 -15.89 -12.53
CA THR A 195 -15.41 -16.22 -11.55
C THR A 195 -16.43 -15.08 -11.49
N PRO A 196 -17.73 -15.34 -11.71
CA PRO A 196 -18.79 -14.32 -11.60
C PRO A 196 -18.81 -13.64 -10.23
N ASN A 197 -19.17 -12.35 -10.18
CA ASN A 197 -19.16 -11.53 -8.97
C ASN A 197 -19.98 -12.13 -7.82
N ASP A 198 -21.18 -12.63 -8.10
CA ASP A 198 -22.07 -13.27 -7.11
C ASP A 198 -21.47 -14.57 -6.55
N ILE A 199 -20.76 -15.33 -7.39
CA ILE A 199 -20.02 -16.52 -6.96
C ILE A 199 -18.80 -16.16 -6.12
N CYS A 200 -18.08 -15.08 -6.50
CA CYS A 200 -17.00 -14.53 -5.67
C CYS A 200 -17.52 -14.16 -4.28
N ASP A 201 -18.58 -13.36 -4.20
CA ASP A 201 -19.19 -12.92 -2.93
C ASP A 201 -19.62 -14.11 -2.07
N LYS A 202 -20.36 -15.05 -2.65
CA LYS A 202 -20.81 -16.27 -1.94
C LYS A 202 -19.64 -17.08 -1.38
N ARG A 203 -18.59 -17.29 -2.18
CA ARG A 203 -17.42 -18.08 -1.77
C ARG A 203 -16.59 -17.34 -0.71
N ALA A 204 -16.38 -16.05 -0.88
CA ALA A 204 -15.63 -15.24 0.06
C ALA A 204 -16.33 -15.17 1.43
N ARG A 205 -17.65 -14.92 1.46
CA ARG A 205 -18.42 -14.95 2.72
C ARG A 205 -18.32 -16.30 3.41
N ALA A 206 -18.45 -17.40 2.67
CA ALA A 206 -18.31 -18.75 3.23
C ALA A 206 -16.89 -19.02 3.77
N ALA A 207 -15.85 -18.50 3.10
CA ALA A 207 -14.46 -18.66 3.53
C ALA A 207 -14.18 -17.84 4.80
N ILE A 208 -14.51 -16.55 4.80
CA ILE A 208 -14.32 -15.66 5.97
C ILE A 208 -15.12 -16.17 7.17
N GLY A 209 -16.39 -16.56 6.98
CA GLY A 209 -17.20 -17.15 8.05
C GLY A 209 -16.61 -18.40 8.69
N LYS A 210 -15.87 -19.22 7.92
CA LYS A 210 -15.14 -20.39 8.46
C LYS A 210 -13.85 -19.99 9.20
N LEU A 211 -13.17 -18.90 8.80
CA LEU A 211 -11.95 -18.41 9.45
C LEU A 211 -12.26 -17.62 10.72
N LEU A 212 -13.40 -16.96 10.79
CA LEU A 212 -13.79 -16.02 11.82
C LEU A 212 -13.70 -16.60 13.26
N PRO A 213 -14.19 -17.80 13.58
CA PRO A 213 -14.07 -18.33 14.94
C PRO A 213 -12.61 -18.49 15.41
N LYS A 214 -11.69 -18.79 14.50
CA LYS A 214 -10.26 -18.84 14.82
C LYS A 214 -9.69 -17.44 15.01
N ALA A 215 -10.05 -16.49 14.18
CA ALA A 215 -9.62 -15.10 14.28
C ALA A 215 -10.07 -14.46 15.61
N GLU A 216 -11.34 -14.65 15.99
CA GLU A 216 -11.88 -14.20 17.27
C GLU A 216 -11.16 -14.82 18.47
N LYS A 217 -10.95 -16.15 18.45
CA LYS A 217 -10.21 -16.85 19.50
C LYS A 217 -8.79 -16.32 19.71
N LEU A 218 -8.12 -15.94 18.62
CA LEU A 218 -6.74 -15.45 18.61
C LEU A 218 -6.65 -13.92 18.73
N ASN A 219 -7.78 -13.23 18.78
CA ASN A 219 -7.88 -11.78 18.74
C ASN A 219 -7.14 -11.16 17.55
N VAL A 220 -7.37 -11.73 16.36
CA VAL A 220 -6.83 -11.25 15.07
C VAL A 220 -7.99 -10.75 14.22
N HIS A 221 -7.83 -9.60 13.60
CA HIS A 221 -8.81 -9.04 12.65
C HIS A 221 -8.49 -9.53 11.24
N LEU A 222 -9.50 -10.08 10.57
CA LEU A 222 -9.48 -10.39 9.14
C LEU A 222 -9.83 -9.09 8.39
N ASN A 223 -8.82 -8.38 7.93
CA ASN A 223 -9.00 -7.08 7.30
C ASN A 223 -9.12 -7.26 5.78
N ILE A 224 -10.31 -7.04 5.26
CA ILE A 224 -10.65 -7.25 3.84
C ILE A 224 -10.09 -6.11 3.00
N GLU A 225 -9.26 -6.43 2.02
CA GLU A 225 -8.64 -5.43 1.15
C GLU A 225 -9.51 -5.12 -0.08
N ASN A 226 -9.62 -3.83 -0.42
CA ASN A 226 -10.05 -3.39 -1.74
C ASN A 226 -8.88 -3.58 -2.71
N ILE A 227 -9.01 -4.57 -3.58
CA ILE A 227 -7.96 -4.89 -4.56
C ILE A 227 -8.08 -4.05 -5.83
N PHE A 228 -7.04 -4.11 -6.70
CA PHE A 228 -7.00 -3.37 -7.94
C PHE A 228 -8.18 -3.75 -8.85
N PHE A 229 -8.25 -3.31 -10.08
CA PHE A 229 -9.42 -3.40 -10.97
C PHE A 229 -10.01 -4.80 -11.22
N ASN A 230 -9.38 -5.86 -10.80
CA ASN A 230 -9.80 -7.25 -11.00
C ASN A 230 -10.65 -7.84 -9.86
N GLY A 231 -11.03 -7.02 -8.88
CA GLY A 231 -11.87 -7.42 -7.76
C GLY A 231 -13.37 -7.48 -8.10
N TYR A 232 -14.17 -7.82 -7.09
CA TYR A 232 -15.64 -7.78 -7.15
C TYR A 232 -16.26 -6.81 -6.14
N LEU A 233 -15.52 -6.41 -5.10
CA LEU A 233 -15.91 -5.33 -4.17
C LEU A 233 -15.36 -4.01 -4.71
N MET A 234 -16.10 -3.42 -5.67
CA MET A 234 -15.62 -2.29 -6.47
C MET A 234 -16.11 -0.93 -5.98
N THR A 235 -16.99 -0.91 -4.98
CA THR A 235 -17.54 0.32 -4.38
C THR A 235 -17.44 0.28 -2.86
N PRO A 236 -17.42 1.47 -2.19
CA PRO A 236 -17.46 1.51 -0.73
C PRO A 236 -18.69 0.81 -0.16
N GLN A 237 -19.84 0.89 -0.83
CA GLN A 237 -21.08 0.26 -0.35
C GLN A 237 -20.98 -1.26 -0.38
N GLU A 238 -20.45 -1.86 -1.44
CA GLU A 238 -20.23 -3.31 -1.52
C GLU A 238 -19.27 -3.78 -0.42
N MET A 239 -18.21 -3.02 -0.14
CA MET A 239 -17.28 -3.32 0.94
C MET A 239 -17.96 -3.22 2.32
N ILE A 240 -18.78 -2.19 2.56
CA ILE A 240 -19.57 -2.02 3.79
C ILE A 240 -20.50 -3.21 3.98
N ASP A 241 -21.30 -3.53 2.96
CA ASP A 241 -22.27 -4.63 2.99
C ASP A 241 -21.57 -5.98 3.22
N PHE A 242 -20.36 -6.13 2.69
CA PHE A 242 -19.56 -7.33 2.89
C PHE A 242 -19.09 -7.46 4.35
N VAL A 243 -18.38 -6.47 4.88
CA VAL A 243 -17.80 -6.58 6.23
C VAL A 243 -18.87 -6.57 7.31
N ASP A 244 -19.91 -5.74 7.18
CA ASP A 244 -20.99 -5.65 8.17
C ASP A 244 -21.82 -6.93 8.25
N SER A 245 -21.88 -7.74 7.17
CA SER A 245 -22.65 -8.99 7.16
C SER A 245 -22.17 -10.06 8.14
N PHE A 246 -20.94 -9.92 8.68
CA PHE A 246 -20.41 -10.89 9.64
C PHE A 246 -20.78 -10.58 11.09
N ASP A 247 -21.33 -9.40 11.37
CA ASP A 247 -21.69 -8.93 12.71
C ASP A 247 -20.59 -9.19 13.76
N SER A 248 -19.33 -8.98 13.35
CA SER A 248 -18.15 -9.22 14.18
C SER A 248 -17.11 -8.10 14.02
N ALA A 249 -16.59 -7.65 15.15
CA ALA A 249 -15.49 -6.67 15.17
C ALA A 249 -14.18 -7.21 14.57
N HIS A 250 -14.08 -8.53 14.33
CA HIS A 250 -12.89 -9.17 13.77
C HIS A 250 -12.92 -9.29 12.23
N VAL A 251 -13.97 -8.80 11.57
CA VAL A 251 -13.97 -8.60 10.11
C VAL A 251 -14.05 -7.11 9.84
N GLN A 252 -12.98 -6.54 9.31
CA GLN A 252 -12.81 -5.10 9.12
C GLN A 252 -12.24 -4.82 7.73
N VAL A 253 -11.94 -3.58 7.43
CA VAL A 253 -11.39 -3.16 6.14
C VAL A 253 -9.89 -2.89 6.26
N HIS A 254 -9.12 -3.47 5.35
CA HIS A 254 -7.77 -3.03 5.00
C HIS A 254 -7.90 -2.11 3.78
N PHE A 255 -7.81 -0.81 3.98
CA PHE A 255 -8.05 0.14 2.91
C PHE A 255 -6.77 0.47 2.16
N ASP A 256 -6.72 0.12 0.87
CA ASP A 256 -5.64 0.51 -0.04
C ASP A 256 -6.03 1.76 -0.84
N THR A 257 -5.23 2.82 -0.72
CA THR A 257 -5.49 4.10 -1.37
C THR A 257 -5.26 4.08 -2.87
N GLY A 258 -4.32 3.28 -3.36
CA GLY A 258 -3.94 3.24 -4.77
C GLY A 258 -4.80 2.32 -5.62
N ASN A 259 -5.27 1.20 -5.04
CA ASN A 259 -6.00 0.17 -5.77
C ASN A 259 -7.30 0.67 -6.41
N ILE A 260 -7.92 1.72 -5.88
CA ILE A 260 -9.15 2.30 -6.44
C ILE A 260 -8.89 3.52 -7.35
N MET A 261 -7.66 4.01 -7.42
CA MET A 261 -7.33 5.27 -8.09
C MET A 261 -7.57 5.26 -9.59
N LEU A 262 -7.71 4.09 -10.22
CA LEU A 262 -7.97 4.02 -11.64
C LEU A 262 -9.23 4.82 -12.03
N PHE A 263 -10.32 4.68 -11.27
CA PHE A 263 -11.61 5.33 -11.56
C PHE A 263 -12.19 6.10 -10.38
N GLN A 264 -11.63 5.97 -9.17
CA GLN A 264 -12.21 6.53 -7.96
C GLN A 264 -11.19 7.38 -7.17
N PHE A 265 -11.57 7.81 -5.96
CA PHE A 265 -10.79 8.72 -5.13
C PHE A 265 -10.76 8.23 -3.68
N PRO A 266 -9.56 8.06 -3.07
CA PRO A 266 -9.42 7.49 -1.72
C PRO A 266 -10.21 8.27 -0.66
N GLU A 267 -10.19 9.60 -0.70
CA GLU A 267 -10.88 10.45 0.27
C GLU A 267 -12.40 10.26 0.28
N HIS A 268 -12.99 9.80 -0.83
CA HIS A 268 -14.42 9.48 -0.89
C HIS A 268 -14.72 8.15 -0.20
N TRP A 269 -13.87 7.15 -0.42
CA TRP A 269 -14.00 5.85 0.21
C TRP A 269 -13.81 5.93 1.72
N ILE A 270 -12.75 6.59 2.18
CA ILE A 270 -12.41 6.74 3.60
C ILE A 270 -13.59 7.28 4.39
N ARG A 271 -14.25 8.36 3.90
CA ARG A 271 -15.40 8.97 4.57
C ARG A 271 -16.59 8.03 4.66
N GLN A 272 -16.82 7.17 3.66
CA GLN A 272 -17.92 6.21 3.63
C GLN A 272 -17.62 4.98 4.50
N LEU A 273 -16.43 4.43 4.43
CA LEU A 273 -16.01 3.28 5.23
C LEU A 273 -15.95 3.62 6.73
N GLY A 274 -15.51 4.83 7.07
CA GLY A 274 -15.49 5.33 8.43
C GLY A 274 -14.69 4.42 9.37
N LYS A 275 -15.29 4.05 10.51
CA LYS A 275 -14.66 3.23 11.55
C LYS A 275 -14.40 1.77 11.17
N ARG A 276 -14.85 1.33 9.98
CA ARG A 276 -14.57 -0.01 9.47
C ARG A 276 -13.13 -0.17 9.00
N ILE A 277 -12.41 0.94 8.77
CA ILE A 277 -11.00 0.91 8.41
C ILE A 277 -10.18 0.54 9.64
N ARG A 278 -9.55 -0.64 9.62
CA ARG A 278 -8.70 -1.15 10.69
C ARG A 278 -7.22 -0.97 10.39
N ASN A 279 -6.82 -1.15 9.14
CA ASN A 279 -5.44 -0.95 8.68
C ASN A 279 -5.45 -0.33 7.28
N VAL A 280 -4.31 0.24 6.86
CA VAL A 280 -4.23 1.02 5.62
C VAL A 280 -2.95 0.70 4.87
N HIS A 281 -3.09 0.44 3.56
CA HIS A 281 -2.01 0.59 2.61
C HIS A 281 -2.04 1.97 1.95
N LEU A 282 -0.95 2.72 2.10
CA LEU A 282 -0.70 3.92 1.32
C LEU A 282 0.06 3.53 0.06
N LYS A 283 -0.63 3.58 -1.05
CA LYS A 283 -0.09 3.31 -2.37
C LYS A 283 -0.31 4.54 -3.24
N GLU A 284 0.77 5.15 -3.69
CA GLU A 284 0.70 6.30 -4.59
C GLU A 284 0.38 5.84 -6.00
N PHE A 285 -0.44 6.59 -6.71
CA PHE A 285 -0.84 6.31 -8.07
C PHE A 285 -0.74 7.56 -8.95
N THR A 286 -0.23 7.43 -10.17
CA THR A 286 -0.25 8.54 -11.14
C THR A 286 -1.31 8.32 -12.22
N LYS A 287 -2.13 9.34 -12.44
CA LYS A 287 -3.06 9.43 -13.58
C LYS A 287 -2.43 10.14 -14.78
N LYS A 288 -1.14 10.49 -14.69
CA LYS A 288 -0.38 11.05 -15.81
C LYS A 288 0.13 9.91 -16.69
N GLY A 289 -0.25 9.91 -17.93
CA GLY A 289 0.05 8.84 -18.87
C GLY A 289 -1.20 8.13 -19.35
N THR A 290 -1.04 7.10 -20.14
CA THR A 290 -2.14 6.46 -20.86
C THR A 290 -2.42 5.01 -20.46
N ASP A 291 -1.48 4.34 -19.77
CA ASP A 291 -1.62 2.91 -19.52
C ASP A 291 -2.43 2.56 -18.27
N HIS A 292 -2.39 3.40 -17.23
CA HIS A 292 -3.11 3.19 -15.96
C HIS A 292 -2.99 1.74 -15.43
N SER A 293 -1.82 1.14 -15.61
CA SER A 293 -1.47 -0.23 -15.21
C SER A 293 -0.83 -0.25 -13.82
N LEU A 294 -0.30 -1.40 -13.42
CA LEU A 294 0.53 -1.52 -12.21
C LEU A 294 1.78 -0.63 -12.25
N GLU A 295 2.25 -0.27 -13.47
CA GLU A 295 3.35 0.70 -13.66
C GLU A 295 2.95 2.13 -13.28
N SER A 296 1.67 2.39 -13.00
CA SER A 296 1.20 3.69 -12.51
C SER A 296 1.43 3.88 -11.00
N PHE A 297 1.80 2.85 -10.25
CA PHE A 297 2.20 2.99 -8.87
C PHE A 297 3.57 3.70 -8.76
N ARG A 298 3.71 4.57 -7.76
CA ARG A 298 4.85 5.46 -7.58
C ARG A 298 5.33 5.50 -6.12
N PRO A 299 6.58 5.92 -5.87
CA PRO A 299 6.96 6.39 -4.55
C PRO A 299 6.03 7.49 -4.06
N LEU A 300 5.81 7.60 -2.75
CA LEU A 300 4.92 8.62 -2.18
C LEU A 300 5.29 10.03 -2.66
N LEU A 301 4.28 10.82 -2.98
CA LEU A 301 4.34 12.20 -3.48
C LEU A 301 4.83 12.35 -4.93
N ASP A 302 5.11 11.25 -5.64
CA ASP A 302 5.47 11.27 -7.07
C ASP A 302 4.27 10.93 -7.99
N GLY A 303 3.05 11.00 -7.47
CA GLY A 303 1.84 10.67 -8.20
C GLY A 303 0.85 11.82 -8.31
N THR A 304 -0.43 11.46 -8.34
CA THR A 304 -1.54 12.41 -8.47
C THR A 304 -2.58 12.28 -7.36
N THR A 305 -2.30 11.50 -6.32
CA THR A 305 -3.18 11.35 -5.16
C THR A 305 -3.28 12.67 -4.41
N ASN A 306 -4.51 13.06 -4.04
CA ASN A 306 -4.74 14.26 -3.23
C ASN A 306 -4.48 13.98 -1.75
N TRP A 307 -3.20 13.82 -1.37
CA TRP A 307 -2.80 13.45 -0.02
C TRP A 307 -3.36 14.35 1.07
N PRO A 308 -3.43 15.68 0.91
CA PRO A 308 -4.08 16.54 1.92
C PRO A 308 -5.53 16.13 2.21
N ALA A 309 -6.32 15.84 1.17
CA ALA A 309 -7.71 15.40 1.32
C ALA A 309 -7.82 13.98 1.89
N VAL A 310 -6.88 13.08 1.54
CA VAL A 310 -6.80 11.72 2.06
C VAL A 310 -6.49 11.71 3.55
N ILE A 311 -5.47 12.44 3.99
CA ILE A 311 -5.08 12.52 5.40
C ILE A 311 -6.18 13.18 6.24
N ASP A 312 -6.81 14.24 5.72
CA ASP A 312 -7.95 14.89 6.38
C ASP A 312 -9.16 13.96 6.49
N ALA A 313 -9.41 13.13 5.48
CA ALA A 313 -10.49 12.13 5.53
C ALA A 313 -10.23 11.07 6.62
N PHE A 314 -9.01 10.56 6.78
CA PHE A 314 -8.64 9.67 7.89
C PHE A 314 -8.84 10.33 9.25
N GLU A 315 -8.36 11.56 9.43
CA GLU A 315 -8.56 12.32 10.67
C GLU A 315 -10.05 12.51 11.00
N THR A 316 -10.85 12.88 10.00
CA THR A 316 -12.29 13.13 10.17
C THR A 316 -13.04 11.87 10.59
N THR A 317 -12.59 10.68 10.16
CA THR A 317 -13.18 9.40 10.58
C THR A 317 -12.66 8.91 11.93
N GLY A 318 -11.67 9.59 12.50
CA GLY A 318 -11.04 9.24 13.77
C GLY A 318 -10.01 8.11 13.65
N TYR A 319 -9.50 7.84 12.46
CA TYR A 319 -8.45 6.84 12.25
C TYR A 319 -7.12 7.32 12.84
N ASP A 320 -6.50 6.53 13.70
CA ASP A 320 -5.20 6.79 14.34
C ASP A 320 -4.22 5.62 14.23
N GLY A 321 -4.56 4.64 13.39
CA GLY A 321 -3.77 3.44 13.13
C GLY A 321 -2.53 3.67 12.27
N TYR A 322 -2.02 2.59 11.70
CA TYR A 322 -0.84 2.63 10.83
C TYR A 322 -1.21 3.05 9.41
N LEU A 323 -0.41 3.96 8.84
CA LEU A 323 -0.36 4.25 7.42
C LEU A 323 0.84 3.51 6.85
N THR A 324 0.59 2.35 6.27
CA THR A 324 1.63 1.44 5.79
C THR A 324 1.91 1.69 4.30
N PHE A 325 3.08 2.21 3.98
CA PHE A 325 3.49 2.33 2.58
C PHE A 325 3.70 0.96 1.97
N GLU A 326 2.96 0.65 0.92
CA GLU A 326 3.11 -0.57 0.12
C GLU A 326 3.65 -0.25 -1.26
N TYR A 327 4.79 -0.88 -1.61
CA TYR A 327 5.44 -0.70 -2.91
C TYR A 327 6.29 -1.91 -3.28
N PHE A 328 6.16 -2.39 -4.52
CA PHE A 328 6.77 -3.64 -4.97
C PHE A 328 8.08 -3.47 -5.74
N HIS A 329 8.58 -2.24 -5.87
CA HIS A 329 9.73 -1.92 -6.70
C HIS A 329 10.81 -1.23 -5.86
N PRO A 330 11.55 -1.98 -5.00
CA PRO A 330 12.71 -1.41 -4.32
C PRO A 330 13.71 -0.88 -5.36
N TYR A 331 14.36 0.23 -5.06
CA TYR A 331 15.32 0.78 -6.00
C TYR A 331 16.43 -0.23 -6.31
N PRO A 332 16.77 -0.48 -7.59
CA PRO A 332 17.82 -1.43 -7.96
C PRO A 332 19.19 -1.00 -7.43
N HIS A 333 19.41 0.32 -7.28
CA HIS A 333 20.58 0.92 -6.66
C HIS A 333 20.14 1.76 -5.46
N TYR A 334 20.89 1.67 -4.35
CA TYR A 334 20.61 2.42 -3.11
C TYR A 334 19.16 2.21 -2.61
N PRO A 335 18.73 0.96 -2.37
CA PRO A 335 17.34 0.67 -1.98
C PRO A 335 16.93 1.35 -0.68
N GLU A 336 17.88 1.64 0.22
CA GLU A 336 17.68 2.39 1.45
C GLU A 336 17.14 3.81 1.21
N ALA A 337 17.45 4.41 0.04
CA ALA A 337 16.97 5.73 -0.30
C ALA A 337 15.44 5.78 -0.38
N LEU A 338 14.80 4.75 -0.95
CA LEU A 338 13.34 4.64 -0.98
C LEU A 338 12.75 4.64 0.44
N ILE A 339 13.38 3.92 1.36
CA ILE A 339 12.89 3.78 2.74
C ILE A 339 12.93 5.13 3.47
N HIS A 340 14.07 5.84 3.39
CA HIS A 340 14.21 7.16 3.99
C HIS A 340 13.29 8.21 3.34
N GLN A 341 13.21 8.24 2.00
CA GLN A 341 12.30 9.15 1.27
C GLN A 341 10.83 8.93 1.65
N THR A 342 10.43 7.68 1.78
CA THR A 342 9.05 7.34 2.19
C THR A 342 8.76 7.84 3.60
N SER A 343 9.70 7.64 4.53
CA SER A 343 9.56 8.13 5.90
C SER A 343 9.44 9.67 5.96
N ASP A 344 10.31 10.37 5.22
CA ASP A 344 10.28 11.84 5.11
C ASP A 344 8.96 12.32 4.47
N SER A 345 8.48 11.63 3.43
CA SER A 345 7.19 11.94 2.80
C SER A 345 6.02 11.82 3.79
N LEU A 346 6.00 10.74 4.58
CA LEU A 346 4.98 10.55 5.63
C LEU A 346 5.06 11.62 6.72
N ASP A 347 6.27 12.01 7.14
CA ASP A 347 6.44 13.07 8.12
C ASP A 347 5.88 14.42 7.62
N ARG A 348 6.05 14.72 6.31
CA ARG A 348 5.43 15.90 5.67
C ARG A 348 3.92 15.80 5.66
N MET A 349 3.37 14.65 5.24
CA MET A 349 1.93 14.41 5.20
C MET A 349 1.29 14.52 6.59
N LEU A 350 1.98 14.02 7.62
CA LEU A 350 1.50 13.98 9.01
C LEU A 350 1.85 15.26 9.82
N GLY A 351 2.48 16.25 9.18
CA GLY A 351 2.83 17.49 9.84
C GLY A 351 3.91 17.37 10.93
N ARG A 352 4.80 16.40 10.81
CA ARG A 352 5.86 16.10 11.80
C ARG A 352 7.17 16.85 11.50
N LEU A 353 7.37 17.28 10.26
CA LEU A 353 8.50 18.13 9.89
C LEU A 353 8.16 19.60 10.21
N ALA A 354 8.91 20.17 11.11
CA ALA A 354 8.83 21.58 11.48
C ALA A 354 9.84 22.41 10.66
#